data_93f9355ba9375e34a999770aff121dbf
#
_entry.id   93f9355ba9375e34a999770aff121dbf
#
_cell.length_a   1.000
_cell.length_b   1.000
_cell.length_c   1.000
_cell.angle_alpha   90.00
_cell.angle_beta   90.00
_cell.angle_gamma   90.00
#
_symmetry.space_group_name_H-M   'P 1'
#
loop_
_entity.id
_entity.type
_entity.pdbx_description
1 polymer ?
#
loop_
_entity_poly.entity_id
_entity_poly.type
_entity_poly.pdbx_seq_one_letter_code
_entity_poly.pdbx_strand_id
1 'polypeptide(L)'
;LSPEEVKKRSQLFERGELEKKIPEGAEVTAKLDVFEGGENRKPNKDGIASYRIPALLKTDKGTLIAGTDERRLHHSDWGDIGMVVRRSDDKGKTWGNRIVISNPRDNEKARNPEWPSPVNIDMALVQDPKTKRIFAIYDMFLEGKAVFSLPGKAPQAYEQIGDKVYQILYKQGDAGRYTIRENGEVFDPENRKTEYRVVVDPKKPAYSDKGDLYKGEELIGNIYFEYSDKNIFRVSNTNYLWMSYSDDDGKTWSAPKDITYGIRKDWMHFLGTGPGTGIALHSGPHKGRLVIPAYTTNNVSYLSGSQSSRVIYSDDHGETWHAGE
;
A
#
# COMPACT_ATOMS: atom_id res chain seq x y z
N LEU A 1 -16.97 26.84 -8.05
CA LEU A 1 -17.70 27.39 -6.90
C LEU A 1 -17.01 28.67 -6.46
N SER A 2 -17.76 29.75 -6.24
CA SER A 2 -17.23 30.98 -5.66
C SER A 2 -16.75 30.74 -4.21
N PRO A 3 -15.80 31.53 -3.68
CA PRO A 3 -15.41 31.45 -2.28
C PRO A 3 -16.59 31.59 -1.31
N GLU A 4 -17.60 32.36 -1.68
CA GLU A 4 -18.81 32.56 -0.89
C GLU A 4 -19.70 31.31 -0.87
N GLU A 5 -19.83 30.60 -2.00
CA GLU A 5 -20.55 29.32 -2.08
C GLU A 5 -19.84 28.23 -1.28
N VAL A 6 -18.51 28.18 -1.31
CA VAL A 6 -17.71 27.26 -0.49
C VAL A 6 -17.94 27.53 0.99
N LYS A 7 -17.86 28.80 1.41
CA LYS A 7 -18.09 29.20 2.79
C LYS A 7 -19.52 28.87 3.26
N LYS A 8 -20.51 29.11 2.42
CA LYS A 8 -21.91 28.78 2.71
C LYS A 8 -22.14 27.29 2.86
N ARG A 9 -21.51 26.44 1.99
CA ARG A 9 -21.60 24.99 2.08
C ARG A 9 -20.90 24.45 3.33
N SER A 10 -19.72 24.98 3.69
CA SER A 10 -19.04 24.63 4.94
C SER A 10 -19.89 24.93 6.16
N GLN A 11 -20.53 26.09 6.20
CA GLN A 11 -21.43 26.48 7.30
C GLN A 11 -22.67 25.58 7.41
N LEU A 12 -23.23 25.13 6.29
CA LEU A 12 -24.33 24.16 6.27
C LEU A 12 -23.89 22.79 6.79
N PHE A 13 -22.67 22.36 6.45
CA PHE A 13 -22.08 21.13 6.97
C PHE A 13 -21.87 21.21 8.50
N GLU A 14 -21.27 22.30 8.99
CA GLU A 14 -21.03 22.53 10.42
C GLU A 14 -22.31 22.57 11.23
N ARG A 15 -23.44 23.04 10.66
CA ARG A 15 -24.74 23.11 11.33
C ARG A 15 -25.57 21.82 11.24
N GLY A 16 -25.04 20.75 10.62
CA GLY A 16 -25.80 19.50 10.42
C GLY A 16 -26.98 19.63 9.45
N GLU A 17 -27.11 20.76 8.73
CA GLU A 17 -28.21 20.98 7.79
C GLU A 17 -28.13 20.10 6.53
N LEU A 18 -26.96 19.49 6.26
CA LEU A 18 -26.79 18.47 5.22
C LEU A 18 -27.48 17.14 5.57
N GLU A 19 -27.69 16.86 6.86
CA GLU A 19 -28.44 15.68 7.30
C GLU A 19 -29.92 15.70 6.82
N LYS A 20 -30.46 16.89 6.53
CA LYS A 20 -31.81 17.06 5.97
C LYS A 20 -31.93 16.65 4.49
N LYS A 21 -30.82 16.31 3.82
CA LYS A 21 -30.81 15.86 2.42
C LYS A 21 -30.54 14.36 2.30
N ILE A 22 -30.92 13.59 3.29
CA ILE A 22 -30.85 12.14 3.23
C ILE A 22 -31.79 11.68 2.10
N PRO A 23 -31.29 10.85 1.15
CA PRO A 23 -32.15 10.33 0.10
C PRO A 23 -33.34 9.56 0.69
N GLU A 24 -34.50 9.67 0.04
CA GLU A 24 -35.69 8.93 0.46
C GLU A 24 -35.39 7.43 0.54
N GLY A 25 -35.73 6.79 1.64
CA GLY A 25 -35.45 5.38 1.93
C GLY A 25 -34.06 5.09 2.47
N ALA A 26 -33.21 6.12 2.69
CA ALA A 26 -31.94 5.92 3.38
C ALA A 26 -32.17 5.91 4.91
N GLU A 27 -31.53 4.96 5.57
CA GLU A 27 -31.47 4.87 7.04
C GLU A 27 -30.18 5.51 7.54
N VAL A 28 -30.29 6.43 8.49
CA VAL A 28 -29.13 7.00 9.19
C VAL A 28 -29.00 6.31 10.54
N THR A 29 -27.91 5.59 10.72
CA THR A 29 -27.58 4.96 12.01
C THR A 29 -26.84 5.94 12.92
N ALA A 30 -26.74 5.61 14.20
CA ALA A 30 -25.88 6.35 15.12
C ALA A 30 -24.41 6.30 14.64
N LYS A 31 -23.65 7.37 14.93
CA LYS A 31 -22.20 7.37 14.66
C LYS A 31 -21.52 6.28 15.47
N LEU A 32 -20.64 5.54 14.80
CA LEU A 32 -19.88 4.45 15.39
C LEU A 32 -18.42 4.58 14.96
N ASP A 33 -17.50 4.54 15.91
CA ASP A 33 -16.08 4.47 15.62
C ASP A 33 -15.70 3.05 15.22
N VAL A 34 -15.34 2.88 13.95
CA VAL A 34 -14.89 1.57 13.42
C VAL A 34 -13.49 1.23 13.90
N PHE A 35 -12.65 2.24 14.04
CA PHE A 35 -11.28 2.14 14.53
C PHE A 35 -11.02 3.24 15.57
N GLU A 36 -10.54 2.86 16.74
CA GLU A 36 -10.17 3.78 17.80
C GLU A 36 -8.65 3.79 17.99
N GLY A 37 -8.01 4.92 17.70
CA GLY A 37 -6.61 5.17 18.02
C GLY A 37 -6.46 5.84 19.39
N GLY A 38 -5.20 6.09 19.75
CA GLY A 38 -4.86 6.99 20.85
C GLY A 38 -4.76 8.44 20.39
N GLU A 39 -3.78 9.15 20.92
CA GLU A 39 -3.39 10.48 20.47
C GLU A 39 -2.04 10.42 19.74
N ASN A 40 -1.70 11.48 19.02
CA ASN A 40 -0.40 11.60 18.37
C ASN A 40 0.74 11.40 19.39
N ARG A 41 1.62 10.44 19.14
CA ARG A 41 2.71 10.01 20.03
C ARG A 41 2.29 9.48 21.41
N LYS A 42 1.01 9.16 21.57
CA LYS A 42 0.44 8.52 22.75
C LYS A 42 -0.47 7.37 22.34
N PRO A 43 0.12 6.21 22.00
CA PRO A 43 -0.64 5.03 21.60
C PRO A 43 -1.69 4.63 22.64
N ASN A 44 -2.80 4.07 22.16
CA ASN A 44 -3.80 3.44 23.01
C ASN A 44 -3.27 2.13 23.64
N LYS A 45 -4.12 1.42 24.37
CA LYS A 45 -3.77 0.13 25.01
C LYS A 45 -3.30 -0.95 24.01
N ASP A 46 -3.70 -0.85 22.73
CA ASP A 46 -3.32 -1.77 21.67
C ASP A 46 -2.04 -1.33 20.94
N GLY A 47 -1.39 -0.28 21.41
CA GLY A 47 -0.16 0.25 20.82
C GLY A 47 -0.37 1.09 19.56
N ILE A 48 -1.58 1.64 19.32
CA ILE A 48 -1.91 2.39 18.12
C ILE A 48 -2.12 3.86 18.46
N ALA A 49 -1.32 4.74 17.85
CA ALA A 49 -1.45 6.19 18.04
C ALA A 49 -2.57 6.79 17.19
N SER A 50 -2.77 6.29 15.97
CA SER A 50 -3.76 6.88 15.06
C SER A 50 -4.19 5.89 13.97
N TYR A 51 -5.43 6.01 13.54
CA TYR A 51 -5.93 5.46 12.29
C TYR A 51 -6.23 6.60 11.34
N ARG A 52 -5.78 6.49 10.08
CA ARG A 52 -5.98 7.52 9.05
C ARG A 52 -6.25 6.89 7.70
N ILE A 53 -6.69 7.72 6.76
CA ILE A 53 -6.88 7.34 5.34
C ILE A 53 -7.89 6.20 5.21
N PRO A 54 -9.17 6.43 5.52
CA PRO A 54 -10.19 5.38 5.47
C PRO A 54 -10.54 4.99 4.04
N ALA A 55 -10.75 3.69 3.83
CA ALA A 55 -11.38 3.11 2.67
C ALA A 55 -12.64 2.34 3.11
N LEU A 56 -13.69 2.36 2.29
CA LEU A 56 -14.92 1.63 2.58
C LEU A 56 -15.43 0.97 1.30
N LEU A 57 -15.49 -0.35 1.31
CA LEU A 57 -16.02 -1.15 0.21
C LEU A 57 -17.28 -1.91 0.68
N LYS A 58 -18.35 -1.87 -0.12
CA LYS A 58 -19.48 -2.79 -0.02
C LYS A 58 -19.31 -3.89 -1.05
N THR A 59 -19.21 -5.13 -0.60
CA THR A 59 -19.06 -6.30 -1.48
C THR A 59 -20.40 -6.71 -2.11
N ASP A 60 -20.35 -7.52 -3.16
CA ASP A 60 -21.54 -8.08 -3.81
C ASP A 60 -22.42 -8.92 -2.84
N LYS A 61 -21.82 -9.47 -1.79
CA LYS A 61 -22.55 -10.17 -0.72
C LYS A 61 -23.22 -9.22 0.28
N GLY A 62 -22.94 -7.92 0.18
CA GLY A 62 -23.45 -6.91 1.11
C GLY A 62 -22.58 -6.69 2.34
N THR A 63 -21.46 -7.38 2.48
CA THR A 63 -20.48 -7.15 3.54
C THR A 63 -19.85 -5.76 3.36
N LEU A 64 -19.70 -5.01 4.43
CA LEU A 64 -18.90 -3.78 4.44
C LEU A 64 -17.48 -4.12 4.90
N ILE A 65 -16.49 -3.62 4.18
CA ILE A 65 -15.06 -3.72 4.51
C ILE A 65 -14.54 -2.30 4.69
N ALA A 66 -14.21 -1.96 5.93
CA ALA A 66 -13.54 -0.71 6.26
C ALA A 66 -12.04 -0.96 6.37
N GLY A 67 -11.25 -0.24 5.58
CA GLY A 67 -9.80 -0.30 5.57
C GLY A 67 -9.18 1.01 6.03
N THR A 68 -7.96 0.96 6.54
CA THR A 68 -7.25 2.17 7.01
C THR A 68 -5.76 1.90 7.21
N ASP A 69 -4.99 2.99 7.25
CA ASP A 69 -3.64 2.99 7.79
C ASP A 69 -3.71 2.80 9.31
N GLU A 70 -3.00 1.82 9.82
CA GLU A 70 -2.75 1.66 11.24
C GLU A 70 -1.39 2.26 11.58
N ARG A 71 -1.38 3.38 12.30
CA ARG A 71 -0.19 4.17 12.64
C ARG A 71 0.12 4.02 14.12
N ARG A 72 1.19 3.30 14.42
CA ARG A 72 1.50 2.92 15.81
C ARG A 72 2.19 4.00 16.62
N LEU A 73 3.09 4.79 16.00
CA LEU A 73 3.90 5.76 16.74
C LEU A 73 3.28 7.18 16.77
N HIS A 74 2.79 7.64 15.63
CA HIS A 74 2.30 9.00 15.45
C HIS A 74 1.41 9.08 14.20
N HIS A 75 0.77 10.22 13.97
CA HIS A 75 -0.16 10.42 12.85
C HIS A 75 0.51 10.76 11.50
N SER A 76 1.84 10.97 11.47
CA SER A 76 2.56 11.38 10.26
C SER A 76 2.63 10.26 9.21
N ASP A 77 2.94 10.61 7.96
CA ASP A 77 2.98 9.72 6.80
C ASP A 77 4.31 8.95 6.67
N TRP A 78 4.95 8.67 7.78
CA TRP A 78 6.19 7.92 7.91
C TRP A 78 6.22 7.20 9.26
N GLY A 79 7.09 6.24 9.42
CA GLY A 79 7.23 5.50 10.66
C GLY A 79 6.58 4.12 10.58
N ASP A 80 5.94 3.71 11.64
CA ASP A 80 5.34 2.40 11.76
C ASP A 80 3.90 2.41 11.27
N ILE A 81 3.68 2.09 10.01
CA ILE A 81 2.36 2.10 9.37
C ILE A 81 2.11 0.77 8.66
N GLY A 82 0.96 0.16 8.95
CA GLY A 82 0.49 -1.06 8.30
C GLY A 82 -0.93 -0.94 7.77
N MET A 83 -1.34 -1.90 6.94
CA MET A 83 -2.67 -1.97 6.32
C MET A 83 -3.56 -2.92 7.10
N VAL A 84 -4.71 -2.42 7.56
CA VAL A 84 -5.69 -3.20 8.30
C VAL A 84 -7.10 -3.00 7.79
N VAL A 85 -7.95 -4.00 7.99
CA VAL A 85 -9.39 -3.92 7.70
C VAL A 85 -10.23 -4.46 8.86
N ARG A 86 -11.49 -4.02 8.90
CA ARG A 86 -12.57 -4.67 9.65
C ARG A 86 -13.73 -4.95 8.72
N ARG A 87 -14.51 -5.95 9.06
CA ARG A 87 -15.69 -6.40 8.31
C ARG A 87 -16.96 -6.20 9.13
N SER A 88 -18.05 -5.86 8.44
CA SER A 88 -19.40 -5.87 8.99
C SER A 88 -20.32 -6.66 8.07
N ASP A 89 -21.01 -7.63 8.63
CA ASP A 89 -21.98 -8.47 7.92
C ASP A 89 -23.44 -8.04 8.19
N ASP A 90 -23.64 -6.96 8.96
CA ASP A 90 -24.93 -6.45 9.43
C ASP A 90 -25.19 -4.99 9.05
N LYS A 91 -24.69 -4.58 7.88
CA LYS A 91 -24.82 -3.22 7.31
C LYS A 91 -24.19 -2.14 8.19
N GLY A 92 -23.08 -2.44 8.85
CA GLY A 92 -22.30 -1.48 9.64
C GLY A 92 -22.77 -1.31 11.07
N LYS A 93 -23.74 -2.11 11.56
CA LYS A 93 -24.21 -2.04 12.94
C LYS A 93 -23.16 -2.54 13.92
N THR A 94 -22.48 -3.63 13.55
CA THR A 94 -21.33 -4.16 14.31
C THR A 94 -20.15 -4.44 13.38
N TRP A 95 -18.95 -4.40 13.94
CA TRP A 95 -17.70 -4.63 13.21
C TRP A 95 -16.87 -5.72 13.87
N GLY A 96 -16.40 -6.65 13.06
CA GLY A 96 -15.57 -7.77 13.49
C GLY A 96 -14.18 -7.34 13.97
N ASN A 97 -13.36 -8.33 14.30
CA ASN A 97 -12.00 -8.11 14.71
C ASN A 97 -11.17 -7.46 13.60
N ARG A 98 -10.13 -6.74 14.00
CA ARG A 98 -9.12 -6.20 13.12
C ARG A 98 -8.38 -7.33 12.39
N ILE A 99 -8.26 -7.21 11.07
CA ILE A 99 -7.53 -8.11 10.20
C ILE A 99 -6.35 -7.32 9.62
N VAL A 100 -5.13 -7.80 9.82
CA VAL A 100 -3.93 -7.19 9.26
C VAL A 100 -3.72 -7.73 7.85
N ILE A 101 -3.61 -6.83 6.85
CA ILE A 101 -3.29 -7.17 5.47
C ILE A 101 -1.77 -7.25 5.30
N SER A 102 -1.05 -6.22 5.73
CA SER A 102 0.41 -6.18 5.67
C SER A 102 0.96 -5.23 6.73
N ASN A 103 1.98 -5.69 7.45
CA ASN A 103 2.69 -4.87 8.43
C ASN A 103 4.18 -5.28 8.50
N PRO A 104 5.07 -4.64 7.73
CA PRO A 104 6.50 -4.94 7.76
C PRO A 104 7.13 -4.70 9.13
N ARG A 105 6.54 -3.86 9.97
CA ARG A 105 7.00 -3.56 11.32
C ARG A 105 7.05 -4.78 12.25
N ASP A 106 6.19 -5.78 12.05
CA ASP A 106 6.20 -6.99 12.86
C ASP A 106 7.43 -7.90 12.57
N ASN A 107 8.34 -7.47 11.69
CA ASN A 107 9.62 -8.13 11.48
C ASN A 107 10.52 -7.95 12.71
N GLU A 108 11.15 -9.04 13.16
CA GLU A 108 12.04 -9.02 14.32
C GLU A 108 13.27 -8.12 14.16
N LYS A 109 13.64 -7.81 12.90
CA LYS A 109 14.74 -6.89 12.57
C LYS A 109 14.34 -5.43 12.74
N ALA A 110 13.04 -5.09 12.71
CA ALA A 110 12.50 -3.77 12.97
C ALA A 110 12.52 -3.46 14.49
N ARG A 111 13.68 -3.52 15.13
CA ARG A 111 13.80 -3.54 16.59
C ARG A 111 13.75 -2.19 17.28
N ASN A 112 13.95 -1.11 16.54
CA ASN A 112 13.93 0.21 17.17
C ASN A 112 12.55 0.85 16.99
N PRO A 113 11.75 1.00 18.05
CA PRO A 113 10.43 1.63 17.97
C PRO A 113 10.50 3.12 17.60
N GLU A 114 11.65 3.76 17.78
CA GLU A 114 11.87 5.15 17.41
C GLU A 114 12.25 5.32 15.93
N TRP A 115 12.68 4.24 15.28
CA TRP A 115 13.05 4.28 13.87
C TRP A 115 11.87 3.95 12.98
N PRO A 116 11.71 4.71 11.89
CA PRO A 116 10.68 4.41 10.93
C PRO A 116 10.92 3.02 10.33
N SER A 117 9.93 2.14 10.37
CA SER A 117 9.97 0.86 9.66
C SER A 117 9.66 1.05 8.17
N PRO A 118 9.76 0.02 7.33
CA PRO A 118 9.10 0.04 6.03
C PRO A 118 7.61 0.32 6.22
N VAL A 119 7.06 1.15 5.33
CA VAL A 119 5.71 1.70 5.47
C VAL A 119 4.80 1.09 4.42
N ASN A 120 3.63 0.60 4.83
CA ASN A 120 2.49 0.43 3.93
C ASN A 120 1.46 1.51 4.24
N ILE A 121 1.00 2.25 3.23
CA ILE A 121 0.17 3.46 3.39
C ILE A 121 -0.81 3.63 2.22
N ASP A 122 -1.91 4.34 2.45
CA ASP A 122 -2.82 4.84 1.41
C ASP A 122 -3.54 3.72 0.62
N MET A 123 -4.33 2.90 1.32
CA MET A 123 -5.02 1.76 0.71
C MET A 123 -6.20 2.19 -0.15
N ALA A 124 -6.31 1.60 -1.34
CA ALA A 124 -7.50 1.60 -2.18
C ALA A 124 -8.07 0.19 -2.32
N LEU A 125 -9.39 0.04 -2.11
CA LEU A 125 -10.12 -1.22 -2.22
C LEU A 125 -10.95 -1.26 -3.51
N VAL A 126 -11.00 -2.42 -4.17
CA VAL A 126 -11.92 -2.67 -5.28
C VAL A 126 -12.31 -4.14 -5.34
N GLN A 127 -13.54 -4.45 -5.72
CA GLN A 127 -13.98 -5.82 -5.99
C GLN A 127 -14.18 -6.05 -7.48
N ASP A 128 -13.64 -7.15 -7.99
CA ASP A 128 -13.94 -7.61 -9.35
C ASP A 128 -15.36 -8.23 -9.39
N PRO A 129 -16.26 -7.70 -10.23
CA PRO A 129 -17.64 -8.18 -10.27
C PRO A 129 -17.77 -9.60 -10.82
N LYS A 130 -16.79 -10.12 -11.56
CA LYS A 130 -16.81 -11.45 -12.16
C LYS A 130 -16.27 -12.51 -11.20
N THR A 131 -15.05 -12.34 -10.73
CA THR A 131 -14.37 -13.31 -9.85
C THR A 131 -14.79 -13.19 -8.40
N LYS A 132 -15.35 -12.04 -7.99
CA LYS A 132 -15.66 -11.63 -6.62
C LYS A 132 -14.44 -11.39 -5.75
N ARG A 133 -13.24 -11.51 -6.31
CA ARG A 133 -11.98 -11.18 -5.65
C ARG A 133 -11.95 -9.72 -5.26
N ILE A 134 -11.50 -9.45 -4.05
CA ILE A 134 -11.31 -8.10 -3.53
C ILE A 134 -9.81 -7.79 -3.55
N PHE A 135 -9.46 -6.64 -4.09
CA PHE A 135 -8.08 -6.16 -4.12
C PHE A 135 -7.91 -5.01 -3.14
N ALA A 136 -6.79 -5.03 -2.43
CA ALA A 136 -6.25 -3.91 -1.69
C ALA A 136 -4.92 -3.52 -2.34
N ILE A 137 -4.84 -2.30 -2.88
CA ILE A 137 -3.62 -1.74 -3.47
C ILE A 137 -3.17 -0.58 -2.58
N TYR A 138 -1.91 -0.53 -2.23
CA TYR A 138 -1.35 0.44 -1.31
C TYR A 138 0.12 0.74 -1.63
N ASP A 139 0.58 1.89 -1.15
CA ASP A 139 1.96 2.32 -1.32
C ASP A 139 2.87 1.61 -0.32
N MET A 140 4.11 1.37 -0.74
CA MET A 140 5.17 0.85 0.12
C MET A 140 6.41 1.74 0.01
N PHE A 141 6.95 2.14 1.15
CA PHE A 141 8.22 2.85 1.28
C PHE A 141 9.20 2.05 2.11
N LEU A 142 10.49 2.21 1.79
CA LEU A 142 11.57 1.61 2.57
C LEU A 142 11.61 2.19 3.99
N GLU A 143 12.28 1.48 4.89
CA GLU A 143 12.57 1.97 6.24
C GLU A 143 13.16 3.38 6.21
N GLY A 144 12.63 4.24 7.06
CA GLY A 144 13.06 5.62 7.17
C GLY A 144 12.70 6.53 5.99
N LYS A 145 11.89 6.05 5.05
CA LYS A 145 11.50 6.80 3.86
C LYS A 145 10.00 7.12 3.87
N ALA A 146 9.69 8.20 3.18
CA ALA A 146 8.36 8.68 2.89
C ALA A 146 8.41 9.47 1.58
N VAL A 147 7.28 9.93 1.09
CA VAL A 147 7.20 10.69 -0.17
C VAL A 147 8.16 11.91 -0.20
N PHE A 148 8.34 12.59 0.93
CA PHE A 148 9.22 13.77 1.04
C PHE A 148 10.72 13.45 1.05
N SER A 149 11.10 12.20 1.24
CA SER A 149 12.50 11.74 1.32
C SER A 149 12.92 10.93 0.10
N LEU A 150 12.10 10.85 -0.93
CA LEU A 150 12.47 10.20 -2.18
C LEU A 150 13.53 11.03 -2.91
N PRO A 151 14.57 10.40 -3.47
CA PRO A 151 15.59 11.12 -4.25
C PRO A 151 14.98 11.66 -5.55
N GLY A 152 15.46 12.78 -6.06
CA GLY A 152 14.99 13.38 -7.31
C GLY A 152 15.05 12.42 -8.51
N LYS A 153 16.04 11.53 -8.51
CA LYS A 153 16.15 10.40 -9.45
C LYS A 153 16.53 9.16 -8.68
N ALA A 154 15.60 8.24 -8.53
CA ALA A 154 15.88 6.95 -7.92
C ALA A 154 16.71 6.07 -8.86
N PRO A 155 17.61 5.22 -8.33
CA PRO A 155 18.20 4.14 -9.11
C PRO A 155 17.10 3.23 -9.69
N GLN A 156 17.42 2.54 -10.77
CA GLN A 156 16.49 1.63 -11.43
C GLN A 156 16.06 0.51 -10.46
N ALA A 157 14.77 0.21 -10.41
CA ALA A 157 14.21 -0.77 -9.46
C ALA A 157 14.09 -2.17 -10.05
N TYR A 158 14.01 -2.26 -11.38
CA TYR A 158 13.81 -3.54 -12.08
C TYR A 158 14.73 -3.65 -13.29
N GLU A 159 15.06 -4.87 -13.66
CA GLU A 159 15.82 -5.21 -14.84
C GLU A 159 15.09 -6.29 -15.65
N GLN A 160 14.96 -6.07 -16.94
CA GLN A 160 14.43 -7.08 -17.85
C GLN A 160 15.59 -7.94 -18.38
N ILE A 161 15.47 -9.25 -18.18
CA ILE A 161 16.43 -10.24 -18.67
C ILE A 161 15.65 -11.30 -19.44
N GLY A 162 15.82 -11.32 -20.75
CA GLY A 162 14.98 -12.11 -21.64
C GLY A 162 13.54 -11.64 -21.61
N ASP A 163 12.62 -12.55 -21.33
CA ASP A 163 11.18 -12.34 -21.20
C ASP A 163 10.74 -12.05 -19.75
N LYS A 164 11.66 -12.07 -18.79
CA LYS A 164 11.38 -11.91 -17.37
C LYS A 164 11.88 -10.57 -16.83
N VAL A 165 11.20 -10.08 -15.78
CA VAL A 165 11.54 -8.87 -15.06
C VAL A 165 11.90 -9.24 -13.64
N TYR A 166 13.04 -8.75 -13.20
CA TYR A 166 13.59 -9.04 -11.87
C TYR A 166 13.79 -7.74 -11.07
N GLN A 167 13.54 -7.79 -9.79
CA GLN A 167 13.84 -6.69 -8.89
C GLN A 167 15.35 -6.58 -8.67
N ILE A 168 15.86 -5.36 -8.76
CA ILE A 168 17.28 -5.05 -8.55
C ILE A 168 17.57 -4.89 -7.07
N LEU A 169 18.68 -5.47 -6.64
CA LEU A 169 19.30 -5.23 -5.34
C LEU A 169 20.58 -4.44 -5.49
N TYR A 170 20.76 -3.50 -4.58
CA TYR A 170 21.98 -2.69 -4.47
C TYR A 170 22.75 -3.12 -3.22
N LYS A 171 24.01 -3.53 -3.43
CA LYS A 171 24.89 -3.90 -2.33
C LYS A 171 25.63 -2.69 -1.80
N GLN A 172 25.71 -2.56 -0.49
CA GLN A 172 26.47 -1.49 0.16
C GLN A 172 27.93 -1.50 -0.29
N GLY A 173 28.43 -0.34 -0.78
CA GLY A 173 29.80 -0.20 -1.24
C GLY A 173 30.12 -0.81 -2.62
N ASP A 174 29.11 -1.30 -3.34
CA ASP A 174 29.24 -1.90 -4.66
C ASP A 174 28.34 -1.18 -5.67
N ALA A 175 28.87 -0.85 -6.85
CA ALA A 175 28.10 -0.19 -7.91
C ALA A 175 27.34 -1.19 -8.80
N GLY A 176 27.54 -2.49 -8.61
CA GLY A 176 26.94 -3.54 -9.40
C GLY A 176 25.44 -3.71 -9.12
N ARG A 177 24.71 -4.20 -10.11
CA ARG A 177 23.29 -4.54 -9.99
C ARG A 177 23.13 -6.04 -9.75
N TYR A 178 22.64 -6.40 -8.59
CA TYR A 178 22.23 -7.74 -8.26
C TYR A 178 20.75 -7.90 -8.58
N THR A 179 20.28 -9.10 -8.85
CA THR A 179 18.87 -9.35 -9.15
C THR A 179 18.30 -10.49 -8.33
N ILE A 180 17.06 -10.34 -7.91
CA ILE A 180 16.30 -11.41 -7.25
C ILE A 180 15.63 -12.24 -8.34
N ARG A 181 16.01 -13.50 -8.43
CA ARG A 181 15.47 -14.46 -9.39
C ARG A 181 14.39 -15.34 -8.75
N GLU A 182 14.02 -16.37 -9.47
CA GLU A 182 13.06 -17.38 -9.02
C GLU A 182 13.46 -17.95 -7.65
N ASN A 183 12.47 -18.25 -6.83
CA ASN A 183 12.65 -18.74 -5.45
C ASN A 183 13.46 -17.81 -4.53
N GLY A 184 13.62 -16.54 -4.93
CA GLY A 184 14.36 -15.55 -4.17
C GLY A 184 15.88 -15.65 -4.28
N GLU A 185 16.40 -16.44 -5.20
CA GLU A 185 17.85 -16.55 -5.43
C GLU A 185 18.42 -15.22 -5.92
N VAL A 186 19.56 -14.82 -5.34
CA VAL A 186 20.24 -13.57 -5.71
C VAL A 186 21.38 -13.86 -6.68
N PHE A 187 21.38 -13.15 -7.82
CA PHE A 187 22.41 -13.23 -8.84
C PHE A 187 23.24 -11.95 -8.86
N ASP A 188 24.53 -12.11 -9.09
CA ASP A 188 25.49 -11.01 -9.18
C ASP A 188 25.42 -10.27 -10.55
N PRO A 189 26.15 -9.15 -10.72
CA PRO A 189 26.15 -8.39 -11.98
C PRO A 189 26.65 -9.19 -13.20
N GLU A 190 27.43 -10.26 -13.00
CA GLU A 190 27.89 -11.17 -14.03
C GLU A 190 26.95 -12.35 -14.28
N ASN A 191 25.72 -12.25 -13.72
CA ASN A 191 24.68 -13.25 -13.88
C ASN A 191 25.03 -14.64 -13.28
N ARG A 192 25.82 -14.67 -12.21
CA ARG A 192 26.15 -15.87 -11.44
C ARG A 192 25.32 -15.93 -10.17
N LYS A 193 24.83 -17.11 -9.83
CA LYS A 193 24.14 -17.35 -8.56
C LYS A 193 25.11 -17.13 -7.40
N THR A 194 24.63 -16.36 -6.40
CA THR A 194 25.37 -16.08 -5.17
C THR A 194 24.93 -17.01 -4.03
N GLU A 195 25.53 -16.85 -2.86
CA GLU A 195 25.11 -17.50 -1.62
C GLU A 195 23.92 -16.84 -0.93
N TYR A 196 23.41 -15.71 -1.48
CA TYR A 196 22.33 -14.96 -0.90
C TYR A 196 20.96 -15.36 -1.43
N ARG A 197 19.94 -15.27 -0.57
CA ARG A 197 18.56 -15.55 -0.90
C ARG A 197 17.63 -14.56 -0.19
N VAL A 198 16.58 -14.17 -0.87
CA VAL A 198 15.52 -13.28 -0.35
C VAL A 198 14.22 -14.06 -0.20
N VAL A 199 13.48 -13.83 0.88
CA VAL A 199 12.13 -14.37 1.05
C VAL A 199 11.17 -13.58 0.15
N VAL A 200 10.74 -14.20 -0.94
CA VAL A 200 9.74 -13.66 -1.88
C VAL A 200 8.33 -14.13 -1.56
N ASP A 201 8.19 -15.32 -1.00
CA ASP A 201 6.93 -15.92 -0.53
C ASP A 201 6.90 -15.96 1.00
N PRO A 202 6.44 -14.88 1.63
CA PRO A 202 6.44 -14.75 3.09
C PRO A 202 5.45 -15.73 3.74
N LYS A 203 5.79 -16.20 4.95
CA LYS A 203 5.00 -17.19 5.71
C LYS A 203 4.63 -16.71 7.12
N LYS A 204 5.27 -15.65 7.60
CA LYS A 204 4.97 -15.09 8.93
C LYS A 204 3.68 -14.27 8.91
N PRO A 205 3.00 -14.14 10.06
CA PRO A 205 1.85 -13.26 10.19
C PRO A 205 2.16 -11.83 9.72
N ALA A 206 1.15 -11.15 9.19
CA ALA A 206 1.25 -9.80 8.62
C ALA A 206 2.33 -9.67 7.53
N TYR A 207 2.80 -10.81 7.00
CA TYR A 207 3.85 -10.89 5.98
C TYR A 207 5.15 -10.17 6.37
N SER A 208 5.46 -10.18 7.65
CA SER A 208 6.58 -9.44 8.21
C SER A 208 7.94 -9.94 7.76
N ASP A 209 8.06 -11.18 7.27
CA ASP A 209 9.29 -11.76 6.71
C ASP A 209 9.47 -11.53 5.20
N LYS A 210 8.55 -10.83 4.54
CA LYS A 210 8.74 -10.47 3.13
C LYS A 210 10.01 -9.63 2.97
N GLY A 211 10.90 -10.10 2.09
CA GLY A 211 12.18 -9.45 1.86
C GLY A 211 13.30 -9.82 2.84
N ASP A 212 13.07 -10.73 3.78
CA ASP A 212 14.14 -11.24 4.63
C ASP A 212 15.29 -11.79 3.78
N LEU A 213 16.51 -11.38 4.13
CA LEU A 213 17.74 -11.65 3.41
C LEU A 213 18.57 -12.67 4.19
N TYR A 214 18.92 -13.75 3.51
CA TYR A 214 19.75 -14.83 4.02
C TYR A 214 21.09 -14.91 3.29
N LYS A 215 22.14 -15.23 4.05
CA LYS A 215 23.43 -15.71 3.55
C LYS A 215 23.56 -17.19 3.95
N GLY A 216 23.44 -18.10 3.01
CA GLY A 216 23.23 -19.51 3.35
C GLY A 216 21.98 -19.66 4.24
N GLU A 217 22.15 -20.19 5.46
CA GLU A 217 21.08 -20.36 6.45
C GLU A 217 20.98 -19.19 7.44
N GLU A 218 21.91 -18.23 7.43
CA GLU A 218 21.93 -17.11 8.36
C GLU A 218 21.02 -16.00 7.87
N LEU A 219 20.04 -15.58 8.70
CA LEU A 219 19.24 -14.37 8.50
C LEU A 219 20.07 -13.13 8.80
N ILE A 220 20.48 -12.39 7.77
CA ILE A 220 21.40 -11.24 7.90
C ILE A 220 20.68 -9.88 7.83
N GLY A 221 19.43 -9.81 7.36
CA GLY A 221 18.70 -8.56 7.26
C GLY A 221 17.39 -8.69 6.50
N ASN A 222 16.95 -7.56 5.92
CA ASN A 222 15.78 -7.49 5.06
C ASN A 222 16.01 -6.39 4.01
N ILE A 223 15.69 -6.67 2.76
CA ILE A 223 15.97 -5.78 1.61
C ILE A 223 15.19 -4.45 1.61
N TYR A 224 14.17 -4.34 2.43
CA TYR A 224 13.37 -3.12 2.60
C TYR A 224 13.81 -2.27 3.79
N PHE A 225 14.78 -2.76 4.58
CA PHE A 225 15.37 -2.05 5.71
C PHE A 225 16.65 -1.31 5.30
N GLU A 226 17.08 -0.34 6.11
CA GLU A 226 18.32 0.37 5.89
C GLU A 226 19.55 -0.55 5.96
N TYR A 227 20.64 -0.12 5.35
CA TYR A 227 21.92 -0.82 5.45
C TYR A 227 22.43 -0.88 6.90
N SER A 228 23.09 -1.97 7.20
CA SER A 228 23.85 -2.18 8.44
C SER A 228 25.05 -3.08 8.14
N ASP A 229 25.88 -3.35 9.13
CA ASP A 229 27.04 -4.26 8.97
C ASP A 229 26.65 -5.63 8.42
N LYS A 230 25.42 -6.11 8.71
CA LYS A 230 24.91 -7.39 8.22
C LYS A 230 23.91 -7.23 7.07
N ASN A 231 23.05 -6.22 7.10
CA ASN A 231 22.07 -5.97 6.05
C ASN A 231 22.71 -5.23 4.88
N ILE A 232 23.46 -5.96 4.06
CA ILE A 232 24.28 -5.41 2.99
C ILE A 232 23.57 -5.16 1.67
N PHE A 233 22.31 -5.61 1.52
CA PHE A 233 21.51 -5.40 0.32
C PHE A 233 20.23 -4.63 0.59
N ARG A 234 19.85 -3.79 -0.36
CA ARG A 234 18.59 -3.05 -0.35
C ARG A 234 18.04 -2.89 -1.76
N VAL A 235 16.72 -2.81 -1.90
CA VAL A 235 16.08 -2.41 -3.16
C VAL A 235 16.28 -0.91 -3.43
N SER A 236 15.95 -0.46 -4.64
CA SER A 236 16.02 0.96 -5.00
C SER A 236 15.22 1.83 -4.04
N ASN A 237 15.78 2.99 -3.66
CA ASN A 237 15.09 3.98 -2.83
C ASN A 237 14.04 4.74 -3.64
N THR A 238 12.90 4.10 -3.85
CA THR A 238 11.72 4.66 -4.50
C THR A 238 10.48 4.19 -3.74
N ASN A 239 9.29 4.66 -4.12
CA ASN A 239 8.06 4.03 -3.65
C ASN A 239 7.65 2.89 -4.57
N TYR A 240 6.93 1.93 -3.99
CA TYR A 240 6.39 0.75 -4.66
C TYR A 240 4.88 0.71 -4.47
N LEU A 241 4.19 0.06 -5.40
CA LEU A 241 2.80 -0.31 -5.26
C LEU A 241 2.69 -1.80 -4.97
N TRP A 242 2.15 -2.14 -3.83
CA TRP A 242 1.86 -3.50 -3.44
C TRP A 242 0.37 -3.79 -3.52
N MET A 243 0.04 -5.02 -3.81
CA MET A 243 -1.32 -5.51 -3.92
C MET A 243 -1.49 -6.78 -3.10
N SER A 244 -2.53 -6.82 -2.28
CA SER A 244 -3.04 -8.04 -1.65
C SER A 244 -4.47 -8.28 -2.12
N TYR A 245 -4.91 -9.53 -2.12
CA TYR A 245 -6.28 -9.88 -2.50
C TYR A 245 -6.93 -10.85 -1.51
N SER A 246 -8.27 -10.86 -1.54
CA SER A 246 -9.10 -11.77 -0.77
C SER A 246 -10.10 -12.47 -1.68
N ASP A 247 -10.19 -13.80 -1.58
CA ASP A 247 -11.17 -14.65 -2.29
C ASP A 247 -12.32 -15.09 -1.38
N ASP A 248 -12.32 -14.70 -0.12
CA ASP A 248 -13.27 -15.14 0.91
C ASP A 248 -14.02 -13.97 1.56
N ASP A 249 -14.30 -12.93 0.75
CA ASP A 249 -15.07 -11.77 1.17
C ASP A 249 -14.38 -10.95 2.27
N GLY A 250 -13.04 -10.85 2.20
CA GLY A 250 -12.21 -10.05 3.09
C GLY A 250 -11.86 -10.69 4.42
N LYS A 251 -12.11 -12.00 4.61
CA LYS A 251 -11.77 -12.72 5.84
C LYS A 251 -10.28 -13.02 5.94
N THR A 252 -9.68 -13.44 4.82
CA THR A 252 -8.23 -13.66 4.71
C THR A 252 -7.69 -12.96 3.48
N TRP A 253 -6.40 -12.62 3.52
CA TRP A 253 -5.73 -11.84 2.48
C TRP A 253 -4.45 -12.54 2.04
N SER A 254 -4.14 -12.42 0.75
CA SER A 254 -2.90 -12.94 0.17
C SER A 254 -1.69 -12.15 0.66
N ALA A 255 -0.51 -12.76 0.53
CA ALA A 255 0.75 -12.04 0.64
C ALA A 255 0.83 -10.87 -0.36
N PRO A 256 1.52 -9.77 0.00
CA PRO A 256 1.72 -8.66 -0.90
C PRO A 256 2.49 -9.07 -2.16
N LYS A 257 1.96 -8.69 -3.33
CA LYS A 257 2.61 -8.77 -4.63
C LYS A 257 3.01 -7.37 -5.06
N ASP A 258 4.22 -7.19 -5.54
CA ASP A 258 4.68 -5.95 -6.15
C ASP A 258 4.13 -5.84 -7.58
N ILE A 259 3.39 -4.77 -7.85
CA ILE A 259 2.79 -4.48 -9.16
C ILE A 259 3.38 -3.24 -9.83
N THR A 260 4.43 -2.67 -9.26
CA THR A 260 5.00 -1.38 -9.66
C THR A 260 5.49 -1.37 -11.10
N TYR A 261 6.13 -2.44 -11.55
CA TYR A 261 6.80 -2.49 -12.86
C TYR A 261 5.84 -2.20 -14.04
N GLY A 262 4.65 -2.75 -14.04
CA GLY A 262 3.67 -2.56 -15.11
C GLY A 262 3.03 -1.16 -15.14
N ILE A 263 3.18 -0.39 -14.08
CA ILE A 263 2.44 0.83 -13.83
C ILE A 263 3.33 2.05 -13.88
N ARG A 264 4.47 2.01 -13.18
CA ARG A 264 5.36 3.16 -13.04
C ARG A 264 6.18 3.42 -14.31
N LYS A 265 6.26 4.67 -14.72
CA LYS A 265 7.13 5.15 -15.80
C LYS A 265 8.35 5.87 -15.23
N ASP A 266 9.45 5.90 -15.98
CA ASP A 266 10.74 6.47 -15.52
C ASP A 266 10.69 7.96 -15.15
N TRP A 267 9.75 8.70 -15.76
CA TRP A 267 9.54 10.10 -15.47
C TRP A 267 8.73 10.37 -14.20
N MET A 268 8.08 9.35 -13.65
CA MET A 268 7.31 9.48 -12.40
C MET A 268 8.27 9.47 -11.21
N HIS A 269 8.44 10.62 -10.57
CA HIS A 269 9.19 10.71 -9.33
C HIS A 269 8.51 9.91 -8.21
N PHE A 270 7.19 10.03 -8.13
CA PHE A 270 6.32 9.30 -7.23
C PHE A 270 5.06 8.87 -7.98
N LEU A 271 4.58 7.68 -7.67
CA LEU A 271 3.27 7.19 -8.09
C LEU A 271 2.60 6.54 -6.88
N GLY A 272 1.48 7.08 -6.44
CA GLY A 272 0.71 6.57 -5.31
C GLY A 272 -0.75 6.34 -5.65
N THR A 273 -1.40 5.56 -4.80
CA THR A 273 -2.85 5.37 -4.86
C THR A 273 -3.57 6.65 -4.44
N GLY A 274 -4.70 6.97 -5.08
CA GLY A 274 -5.73 7.79 -4.47
C GLY A 274 -6.51 6.89 -3.51
N PRO A 275 -6.27 7.03 -2.18
CA PRO A 275 -6.83 6.10 -1.22
C PRO A 275 -8.35 6.12 -1.19
N GLY A 276 -8.95 5.02 -0.78
CA GLY A 276 -10.41 4.89 -0.69
C GLY A 276 -10.94 3.70 -1.50
N THR A 277 -11.78 3.95 -2.51
CA THR A 277 -12.45 2.88 -3.25
C THR A 277 -12.27 3.07 -4.75
N GLY A 278 -11.80 2.02 -5.42
CA GLY A 278 -11.85 1.90 -6.86
C GLY A 278 -13.23 1.49 -7.36
N ILE A 279 -13.38 1.42 -8.67
CA ILE A 279 -14.62 1.03 -9.33
C ILE A 279 -14.37 -0.06 -10.38
N ALA A 280 -15.41 -0.83 -10.68
CA ALA A 280 -15.48 -1.66 -11.87
C ALA A 280 -16.41 -0.98 -12.89
N LEU A 281 -15.99 -0.84 -14.14
CA LEU A 281 -16.81 -0.22 -15.17
C LEU A 281 -17.99 -1.13 -15.54
N HIS A 282 -19.21 -0.61 -15.46
CA HIS A 282 -20.43 -1.38 -15.72
C HIS A 282 -20.88 -1.37 -17.18
N SER A 283 -20.35 -0.45 -17.98
CA SER A 283 -20.78 -0.25 -19.39
C SER A 283 -19.62 0.25 -20.27
N GLY A 284 -19.88 0.36 -21.56
CA GLY A 284 -18.93 0.84 -22.55
C GLY A 284 -17.93 -0.23 -23.02
N PRO A 285 -16.94 0.18 -23.85
CA PRO A 285 -16.00 -0.75 -24.48
C PRO A 285 -15.06 -1.44 -23.47
N HIS A 286 -14.93 -0.89 -22.27
CA HIS A 286 -14.09 -1.43 -21.19
C HIS A 286 -14.93 -1.97 -20.02
N LYS A 287 -16.15 -2.47 -20.29
CA LYS A 287 -16.98 -3.09 -19.26
C LYS A 287 -16.21 -4.21 -18.53
N GLY A 288 -16.20 -4.17 -17.21
CA GLY A 288 -15.46 -5.10 -16.34
C GLY A 288 -14.07 -4.61 -15.95
N ARG A 289 -13.55 -3.55 -16.56
CA ARG A 289 -12.27 -2.93 -16.16
C ARG A 289 -12.34 -2.48 -14.71
N LEU A 290 -11.35 -2.89 -13.93
CA LEU A 290 -11.11 -2.35 -12.59
C LEU A 290 -10.32 -1.07 -12.70
N VAL A 291 -10.72 -0.04 -11.97
CA VAL A 291 -10.07 1.27 -11.98
C VAL A 291 -9.81 1.74 -10.56
N ILE A 292 -8.56 2.07 -10.28
CA ILE A 292 -8.11 2.63 -9.01
C ILE A 292 -7.66 4.07 -9.25
N PRO A 293 -8.12 5.07 -8.47
CA PRO A 293 -7.56 6.41 -8.49
C PRO A 293 -6.08 6.38 -8.11
N ALA A 294 -5.28 7.20 -8.77
CA ALA A 294 -3.86 7.35 -8.51
C ALA A 294 -3.42 8.79 -8.76
N TYR A 295 -2.24 9.14 -8.28
CA TYR A 295 -1.61 10.41 -8.60
C TYR A 295 -0.11 10.26 -8.73
N THR A 296 0.51 11.17 -9.47
CA THR A 296 1.95 11.19 -9.69
C THR A 296 2.51 12.54 -9.33
N THR A 297 3.76 12.53 -8.89
CA THR A 297 4.63 13.71 -8.92
C THR A 297 5.61 13.56 -10.06
N ASN A 298 5.74 14.60 -10.86
CA ASN A 298 6.45 14.56 -12.12
C ASN A 298 7.87 15.13 -11.95
N ASN A 299 8.88 14.33 -12.21
CA ASN A 299 10.29 14.67 -12.50
C ASN A 299 11.18 15.30 -11.44
N VAL A 300 10.70 15.90 -10.33
CA VAL A 300 11.59 16.70 -9.47
C VAL A 300 11.51 16.30 -8.02
N SER A 301 10.54 16.81 -7.31
CA SER A 301 10.28 16.45 -5.92
C SER A 301 8.80 16.61 -5.60
N TYR A 302 8.36 16.01 -4.53
CA TYR A 302 6.95 16.11 -4.11
C TYR A 302 6.50 17.57 -3.87
N LEU A 303 7.38 18.41 -3.34
CA LEU A 303 7.05 19.80 -3.01
C LEU A 303 7.20 20.79 -4.17
N SER A 304 8.08 20.51 -5.13
CA SER A 304 8.42 21.44 -6.23
C SER A 304 8.03 20.93 -7.62
N GLY A 305 7.63 19.68 -7.74
CA GLY A 305 7.17 19.09 -8.99
C GLY A 305 5.69 19.35 -9.25
N SER A 306 5.28 19.28 -10.50
CA SER A 306 3.86 19.22 -10.86
C SER A 306 3.28 17.89 -10.44
N GLN A 307 2.01 17.89 -10.08
CA GLN A 307 1.25 16.69 -9.74
C GLN A 307 0.15 16.45 -10.78
N SER A 308 -0.15 15.19 -11.05
CA SER A 308 -1.20 14.79 -11.99
C SER A 308 -2.08 13.72 -11.36
N SER A 309 -3.39 13.90 -11.48
CA SER A 309 -4.35 12.82 -11.19
C SER A 309 -4.29 11.78 -12.31
N ARG A 310 -4.32 10.53 -11.93
CA ARG A 310 -4.23 9.38 -12.84
C ARG A 310 -5.14 8.25 -12.40
N VAL A 311 -5.14 7.19 -13.16
CA VAL A 311 -5.76 5.93 -12.80
C VAL A 311 -4.79 4.77 -13.02
N ILE A 312 -4.98 3.75 -12.22
CA ILE A 312 -4.41 2.42 -12.42
C ILE A 312 -5.58 1.51 -12.79
N TYR A 313 -5.41 0.65 -13.77
CA TYR A 313 -6.51 -0.20 -14.22
C TYR A 313 -6.06 -1.63 -14.54
N SER A 314 -7.02 -2.55 -14.50
CA SER A 314 -6.86 -3.93 -14.93
C SER A 314 -8.02 -4.34 -15.84
N ASP A 315 -7.70 -4.99 -16.96
CA ASP A 315 -8.67 -5.55 -17.92
C ASP A 315 -8.81 -7.08 -17.81
N ASP A 316 -8.01 -7.71 -16.98
CA ASP A 316 -7.86 -9.16 -16.84
C ASP A 316 -8.16 -9.65 -15.40
N HIS A 317 -9.13 -9.01 -14.75
CA HIS A 317 -9.60 -9.38 -13.41
C HIS A 317 -8.53 -9.26 -12.31
N GLY A 318 -7.58 -8.31 -12.48
CA GLY A 318 -6.54 -8.01 -11.50
C GLY A 318 -5.26 -8.84 -11.63
N GLU A 319 -5.10 -9.63 -12.69
CA GLU A 319 -3.86 -10.39 -12.93
C GLU A 319 -2.71 -9.45 -13.32
N THR A 320 -3.00 -8.46 -14.19
CA THR A 320 -2.05 -7.40 -14.55
C THR A 320 -2.67 -6.01 -14.35
N TRP A 321 -1.81 -5.04 -14.06
CA TRP A 321 -2.21 -3.66 -13.80
C TRP A 321 -1.41 -2.70 -14.67
N HIS A 322 -2.06 -1.65 -15.13
CA HIS A 322 -1.52 -0.67 -16.07
C HIS A 322 -1.79 0.75 -15.58
N ALA A 323 -0.92 1.69 -15.98
CA ALA A 323 -1.19 3.11 -15.79
C ALA A 323 -2.12 3.62 -16.90
N GLY A 324 -3.16 4.37 -16.53
CA GLY A 324 -3.92 5.19 -17.44
C GLY A 324 -3.12 6.43 -17.88
N GLU A 325 -3.37 6.89 -19.07
CA GLU A 325 -2.80 8.13 -19.62
C GLU A 325 -3.49 9.38 -19.04
#